data_506fd66acbfff1b31aee49e3929944f8
#
_entry.id   506fd66acbfff1b31aee49e3929944f8
#
_cell.length_a   1.000
_cell.length_b   1.000
_cell.length_c   1.000
_cell.angle_alpha   90.00
_cell.angle_beta   90.00
_cell.angle_gamma   90.00
#
_symmetry.space_group_name_H-M   'P 1'
#
loop_
_entity.id
_entity.type
_entity.pdbx_description
1 polymer ?
#
loop_
_entity_poly.entity_id
_entity_poly.type
_entity_poly.pdbx_seq_one_letter_code
_entity_poly.pdbx_strand_id
1 'polypeptide(L)'
;MLVAPAPADGLIPNVPIADGCRHQIAEPPQLSRPPTLPRVSGPDATEFDVAVIGGGIAGAAAAWALAPHLRVVVLEAESGLSYHTTGRSAAVLTESYEAEPIRELTGRSRSILTTEFAGVSGLLTKRGVLWIVSIGQDAAVERALAAARESPVTVDLLDPGTAQTLCPVLRRELCLAALHEPGAMAIDVDLLQREYLRRARSHGAAVRTNARVTGIRHDDQWYLATNDMTVRCTHVVNAAGAWADEVAIMAGLRPIGLTPLRRTAFLFPAPGGGGHESWPCTIGIDEDWYFEPYGPLMLGSNADEHPDVPRDVRAEDIDVAEAIEKISTITTLSIRRVLKQWAGLRTFAADRLPVVGPDRTEPTFHWYAGLGGFGIMTSPALGRVLADRVLTRPDPAEPTSATWATESRGMYNDR
;
A
#
# COMPACT_ATOMS: atom_id res chain seq x y z
N MET A 1 -15.76 4.80 -60.32
CA MET A 1 -16.24 6.08 -60.83
C MET A 1 -16.89 6.84 -59.68
N LEU A 2 -16.35 7.99 -59.40
CA LEU A 2 -16.82 9.10 -58.55
C LEU A 2 -16.87 8.93 -57.02
N VAL A 3 -15.85 9.49 -56.42
CA VAL A 3 -15.71 10.01 -55.08
C VAL A 3 -16.64 11.23 -54.92
N ALA A 4 -17.29 11.35 -53.77
CA ALA A 4 -17.87 12.61 -53.29
C ALA A 4 -17.46 12.84 -51.84
N PRO A 5 -17.19 14.10 -51.42
CA PRO A 5 -16.44 14.44 -50.23
C PRO A 5 -17.31 14.57 -48.98
N ALA A 6 -16.63 14.45 -47.82
CA ALA A 6 -17.16 14.71 -46.47
C ALA A 6 -17.59 16.18 -46.29
N PRO A 7 -18.60 16.47 -45.49
CA PRO A 7 -18.80 17.80 -44.91
C PRO A 7 -18.08 17.96 -43.57
N ALA A 8 -17.44 19.12 -43.43
CA ALA A 8 -16.85 19.64 -42.21
C ALA A 8 -17.91 20.24 -41.28
N ASP A 9 -17.49 20.37 -40.03
CA ASP A 9 -18.06 21.26 -38.97
C ASP A 9 -19.44 20.90 -38.39
N GLY A 10 -19.36 20.26 -37.25
CA GLY A 10 -20.43 20.17 -36.26
C GLY A 10 -19.93 20.52 -34.87
N LEU A 11 -20.01 21.79 -34.51
CA LEU A 11 -19.81 22.32 -33.16
C LEU A 11 -20.67 21.57 -32.15
N ILE A 12 -20.04 20.98 -31.16
CA ILE A 12 -20.71 20.41 -29.98
C ILE A 12 -21.20 21.60 -29.12
N PRO A 13 -22.50 21.67 -28.75
CA PRO A 13 -22.99 22.74 -27.90
C PRO A 13 -22.43 22.62 -26.49
N ASN A 14 -21.89 23.75 -25.97
CA ASN A 14 -21.53 23.95 -24.58
C ASN A 14 -22.75 23.66 -23.67
N VAL A 15 -22.66 22.63 -22.85
CA VAL A 15 -23.54 22.41 -21.72
C VAL A 15 -23.03 23.29 -20.59
N PRO A 16 -23.84 24.20 -20.00
CA PRO A 16 -23.40 25.01 -18.88
C PRO A 16 -23.18 24.12 -17.66
N ILE A 17 -21.97 24.14 -17.10
CA ILE A 17 -21.66 23.57 -15.80
C ILE A 17 -22.39 24.42 -14.77
N ALA A 18 -23.31 23.81 -14.04
CA ALA A 18 -24.01 24.45 -12.93
C ALA A 18 -22.98 24.87 -11.86
N ASP A 19 -22.83 26.18 -11.67
CA ASP A 19 -22.17 26.79 -10.51
C ASP A 19 -22.93 26.40 -9.24
N GLY A 20 -22.31 25.58 -8.39
CA GLY A 20 -22.91 25.25 -7.10
C GLY A 20 -22.34 24.04 -6.38
N CYS A 21 -21.04 23.97 -6.17
CA CYS A 21 -20.42 23.29 -5.04
C CYS A 21 -18.93 23.66 -4.96
N ARG A 22 -18.66 24.90 -4.57
CA ARG A 22 -17.33 25.21 -4.00
C ARG A 22 -17.30 24.56 -2.63
N HIS A 23 -16.75 23.37 -2.55
CA HIS A 23 -16.26 22.85 -1.29
C HIS A 23 -15.20 23.84 -0.83
N GLN A 24 -15.49 24.55 0.25
CA GLN A 24 -14.49 25.32 0.98
C GLN A 24 -13.41 24.32 1.40
N ILE A 25 -12.28 24.41 0.72
CA ILE A 25 -11.04 23.80 1.21
C ILE A 25 -10.77 24.54 2.52
N ALA A 26 -10.99 23.88 3.64
CA ALA A 26 -10.65 24.43 4.95
C ALA A 26 -9.18 24.79 4.92
N GLU A 27 -8.84 26.01 5.29
CA GLU A 27 -7.45 26.42 5.49
C GLU A 27 -6.77 25.38 6.39
N PRO A 28 -5.54 24.96 6.06
CA PRO A 28 -4.81 24.03 6.91
C PRO A 28 -4.72 24.63 8.31
N PRO A 29 -4.97 23.86 9.37
CA PRO A 29 -4.91 24.35 10.72
C PRO A 29 -3.57 25.03 10.95
N GLN A 30 -3.59 26.28 11.43
CA GLN A 30 -2.37 26.99 11.82
C GLN A 30 -1.61 26.08 12.77
N LEU A 31 -0.35 25.75 12.40
CA LEU A 31 0.56 24.93 13.19
C LEU A 31 0.67 25.57 14.58
N SER A 32 -0.10 25.05 15.55
CA SER A 32 0.12 25.35 16.94
C SER A 32 1.55 24.91 17.25
N ARG A 33 2.34 25.78 17.93
CA ARG A 33 3.70 25.41 18.34
C ARG A 33 3.66 24.03 18.98
N PRO A 34 4.54 23.08 18.53
CA PRO A 34 4.61 21.77 19.15
C PRO A 34 4.78 21.93 20.65
N PRO A 35 4.20 21.06 21.48
CA PRO A 35 4.40 21.11 22.91
C PRO A 35 5.90 21.08 23.18
N THR A 36 6.40 22.07 23.93
CA THR A 36 7.79 22.15 24.34
C THR A 36 8.07 20.92 25.22
N LEU A 37 8.70 19.91 24.63
CA LEU A 37 9.24 18.82 25.44
C LEU A 37 10.23 19.40 26.42
N PRO A 38 10.18 19.01 27.73
CA PRO A 38 11.19 19.42 28.68
C PRO A 38 12.57 19.05 28.12
N ARG A 39 13.57 19.93 28.32
CA ARG A 39 14.95 19.59 27.98
C ARG A 39 15.34 18.37 28.81
N VAL A 40 15.26 17.19 28.17
CA VAL A 40 15.84 15.98 28.75
C VAL A 40 17.34 16.04 28.47
N SER A 41 18.02 16.82 29.28
CA SER A 41 19.47 16.82 29.36
C SER A 41 19.84 15.88 30.53
N GLY A 42 20.06 14.59 30.21
CA GLY A 42 20.44 13.64 31.25
C GLY A 42 20.75 12.25 30.70
N PRO A 43 21.38 11.40 31.50
CA PRO A 43 21.82 10.04 31.12
C PRO A 43 20.68 9.05 30.85
N ASP A 44 19.42 9.48 30.88
CA ASP A 44 18.26 8.60 30.85
C ASP A 44 17.70 8.32 29.43
N ALA A 45 18.24 8.92 28.37
CA ALA A 45 17.82 8.65 27.01
C ALA A 45 18.53 7.41 26.45
N THR A 46 17.74 6.42 25.99
CA THR A 46 18.32 5.26 25.31
C THR A 46 18.76 5.66 23.91
N GLU A 47 20.01 5.32 23.57
CA GLU A 47 20.68 5.77 22.33
C GLU A 47 20.61 4.74 21.22
N PHE A 48 20.18 5.20 20.04
CA PHE A 48 20.16 4.45 18.79
C PHE A 48 20.72 5.30 17.66
N ASP A 49 21.03 4.68 16.52
CA ASP A 49 21.39 5.41 15.31
C ASP A 49 20.13 5.81 14.55
N VAL A 50 19.10 4.92 14.55
CA VAL A 50 17.82 5.13 13.89
C VAL A 50 16.67 4.77 14.80
N ALA A 51 15.67 5.66 14.88
CA ALA A 51 14.35 5.37 15.44
C ALA A 51 13.31 5.25 14.30
N VAL A 52 12.62 4.12 14.22
CA VAL A 52 11.54 3.84 13.28
C VAL A 52 10.21 3.99 14.00
N ILE A 53 9.35 4.90 13.56
CA ILE A 53 8.03 5.15 14.14
C ILE A 53 6.99 4.36 13.38
N GLY A 54 6.38 3.36 14.03
CA GLY A 54 5.38 2.44 13.48
C GLY A 54 5.93 1.04 13.24
N GLY A 55 5.21 0.02 13.72
CA GLY A 55 5.55 -1.40 13.64
C GLY A 55 4.75 -2.17 12.59
N GLY A 56 4.21 -1.48 11.56
CA GLY A 56 3.62 -2.10 10.40
C GLY A 56 4.66 -2.65 9.42
N ILE A 57 4.21 -3.04 8.22
CA ILE A 57 5.11 -3.64 7.21
C ILE A 57 6.25 -2.69 6.81
N ALA A 58 5.97 -1.38 6.69
CA ALA A 58 6.99 -0.37 6.39
C ALA A 58 8.09 -0.34 7.45
N GLY A 59 7.70 -0.22 8.73
CA GLY A 59 8.67 -0.19 9.83
C GLY A 59 9.43 -1.50 10.02
N ALA A 60 8.78 -2.64 9.80
CA ALA A 60 9.44 -3.94 9.85
C ALA A 60 10.47 -4.10 8.72
N ALA A 61 10.13 -3.69 7.49
CA ALA A 61 11.05 -3.71 6.35
C ALA A 61 12.21 -2.71 6.54
N ALA A 62 11.93 -1.52 7.09
CA ALA A 62 12.97 -0.54 7.46
C ALA A 62 13.95 -1.12 8.47
N ALA A 63 13.44 -1.73 9.54
CA ALA A 63 14.28 -2.34 10.56
C ALA A 63 15.13 -3.50 9.99
N TRP A 64 14.54 -4.36 9.15
CA TRP A 64 15.27 -5.44 8.47
C TRP A 64 16.42 -4.92 7.62
N ALA A 65 16.16 -3.86 6.85
CA ALA A 65 17.15 -3.35 5.91
C ALA A 65 18.27 -2.55 6.58
N LEU A 66 17.98 -1.86 7.70
CA LEU A 66 18.91 -0.98 8.41
C LEU A 66 19.71 -1.68 9.51
N ALA A 67 19.13 -2.64 10.22
CA ALA A 67 19.75 -3.28 11.39
C ALA A 67 21.12 -3.96 11.13
N PRO A 68 21.45 -4.48 9.93
CA PRO A 68 22.80 -4.96 9.66
C PRO A 68 23.90 -3.90 9.75
N HIS A 69 23.54 -2.62 9.71
CA HIS A 69 24.48 -1.51 9.62
C HIS A 69 24.39 -0.51 10.78
N LEU A 70 23.24 -0.42 11.43
CA LEU A 70 22.90 0.63 12.40
C LEU A 70 22.16 0.04 13.61
N ARG A 71 22.28 0.70 14.77
CA ARG A 71 21.47 0.38 15.95
C ARG A 71 20.06 0.93 15.76
N VAL A 72 19.10 0.05 15.57
CA VAL A 72 17.71 0.41 15.22
C VAL A 72 16.77 0.13 16.39
N VAL A 73 15.85 1.06 16.65
CA VAL A 73 14.67 0.81 17.48
C VAL A 73 13.39 1.03 16.68
N VAL A 74 12.44 0.12 16.79
CA VAL A 74 11.06 0.28 16.27
C VAL A 74 10.15 0.65 17.44
N LEU A 75 9.44 1.76 17.32
CA LEU A 75 8.48 2.27 18.30
C LEU A 75 7.06 2.09 17.76
N GLU A 76 6.30 1.16 18.32
CA GLU A 76 4.93 0.86 17.95
C GLU A 76 3.97 1.37 19.03
N ALA A 77 2.94 2.09 18.60
CA ALA A 77 1.96 2.69 19.49
C ALA A 77 1.03 1.66 20.15
N GLU A 78 0.71 0.61 19.41
CA GLU A 78 -0.22 -0.43 19.84
C GLU A 78 0.48 -1.50 20.70
N SER A 79 -0.33 -2.33 21.37
CA SER A 79 0.20 -3.47 22.15
C SER A 79 0.74 -4.61 21.29
N GLY A 80 0.33 -4.66 20.04
CA GLY A 80 0.75 -5.65 19.04
C GLY A 80 1.16 -5.00 17.74
N LEU A 81 2.11 -5.63 17.07
CA LEU A 81 2.53 -5.21 15.73
C LEU A 81 1.45 -5.53 14.69
N SER A 82 1.44 -4.82 13.57
CA SER A 82 0.46 -5.03 12.47
C SER A 82 -1.01 -4.86 12.86
N TYR A 83 -1.31 -4.14 13.90
CA TYR A 83 -2.68 -3.99 14.38
C TYR A 83 -3.62 -3.36 13.33
N HIS A 84 -3.12 -2.38 12.60
CA HIS A 84 -3.85 -1.62 11.57
C HIS A 84 -3.74 -2.25 10.18
N THR A 85 -3.45 -1.46 9.16
CA THR A 85 -3.51 -1.81 7.73
C THR A 85 -2.76 -3.10 7.38
N THR A 86 -1.59 -3.33 7.93
CA THR A 86 -0.76 -4.52 7.66
C THR A 86 -1.48 -5.82 8.02
N GLY A 87 -2.02 -5.93 9.23
CA GLY A 87 -2.72 -7.14 9.70
C GLY A 87 -4.13 -7.30 9.11
N ARG A 88 -4.58 -6.34 8.31
CA ARG A 88 -5.89 -6.34 7.64
C ARG A 88 -5.78 -6.53 6.13
N SER A 89 -4.56 -6.80 5.64
CA SER A 89 -4.28 -6.92 4.21
C SER A 89 -4.48 -8.34 3.70
N ALA A 90 -5.10 -8.46 2.54
CA ALA A 90 -4.93 -9.57 1.63
C ALA A 90 -3.81 -9.20 0.66
N ALA A 91 -2.80 -10.05 0.48
CA ALA A 91 -1.61 -9.65 -0.25
C ALA A 91 -1.26 -10.63 -1.36
N VAL A 92 -1.27 -10.12 -2.58
CA VAL A 92 -0.83 -10.82 -3.77
C VAL A 92 0.38 -10.08 -4.35
N LEU A 93 1.42 -10.82 -4.69
CA LEU A 93 2.58 -10.37 -5.44
C LEU A 93 2.25 -10.48 -6.92
N THR A 94 1.88 -9.39 -7.55
CA THR A 94 1.50 -9.30 -8.97
C THR A 94 2.23 -8.14 -9.63
N GLU A 95 2.68 -8.35 -10.86
CA GLU A 95 3.41 -7.39 -11.67
C GLU A 95 2.59 -6.88 -12.86
N SER A 96 1.28 -7.15 -12.88
CA SER A 96 0.36 -6.73 -13.93
C SER A 96 -0.40 -5.43 -13.63
N TYR A 97 0.01 -4.65 -12.62
CA TYR A 97 -0.58 -3.33 -12.34
C TYR A 97 -0.27 -2.32 -13.45
N GLU A 98 -1.18 -1.36 -13.68
CA GLU A 98 -1.01 -0.32 -14.71
C GLU A 98 0.18 0.61 -14.44
N ALA A 99 0.43 0.97 -13.17
CA ALA A 99 1.50 1.90 -12.81
C ALA A 99 2.90 1.28 -12.93
N GLU A 100 3.67 1.74 -13.91
CA GLU A 100 5.03 1.23 -14.18
C GLU A 100 5.95 1.27 -12.96
N PRO A 101 5.99 2.35 -12.11
CA PRO A 101 6.83 2.35 -10.92
C PRO A 101 6.49 1.24 -9.93
N ILE A 102 5.20 0.88 -9.82
CA ILE A 102 4.76 -0.23 -8.95
C ILE A 102 5.22 -1.57 -9.52
N ARG A 103 5.13 -1.77 -10.85
CA ARG A 103 5.62 -2.99 -11.50
C ARG A 103 7.11 -3.21 -11.25
N GLU A 104 7.94 -2.16 -11.43
CA GLU A 104 9.37 -2.25 -11.16
C GLU A 104 9.68 -2.61 -9.70
N LEU A 105 9.05 -1.90 -8.74
CA LEU A 105 9.21 -2.18 -7.32
C LEU A 105 8.79 -3.62 -6.98
N THR A 106 7.71 -4.11 -7.58
CA THR A 106 7.22 -5.47 -7.35
C THR A 106 8.18 -6.51 -7.93
N GLY A 107 8.71 -6.29 -9.13
CA GLY A 107 9.72 -7.17 -9.73
C GLY A 107 11.00 -7.25 -8.90
N ARG A 108 11.51 -6.12 -8.41
CA ARG A 108 12.65 -6.06 -7.46
C ARG A 108 12.32 -6.80 -6.16
N SER A 109 11.12 -6.62 -5.63
CA SER A 109 10.65 -7.30 -4.41
C SER A 109 10.55 -8.81 -4.63
N ARG A 110 10.03 -9.26 -5.78
CA ARG A 110 10.00 -10.68 -6.15
C ARG A 110 11.40 -11.29 -6.11
N SER A 111 12.38 -10.60 -6.72
CA SER A 111 13.76 -11.06 -6.69
C SER A 111 14.27 -11.24 -5.26
N ILE A 112 14.05 -10.25 -4.38
CA ILE A 112 14.46 -10.33 -2.96
C ILE A 112 13.73 -11.48 -2.26
N LEU A 113 12.42 -11.61 -2.42
CA LEU A 113 11.61 -12.65 -1.76
C LEU A 113 12.01 -14.06 -2.20
N THR A 114 12.34 -14.24 -3.48
CA THR A 114 12.70 -15.55 -4.04
C THR A 114 14.18 -15.93 -3.84
N THR A 115 15.04 -14.97 -3.50
CA THR A 115 16.47 -15.21 -3.21
C THR A 115 16.76 -15.15 -1.73
N GLU A 116 16.59 -13.99 -1.10
CA GLU A 116 16.97 -13.80 0.30
C GLU A 116 16.00 -14.51 1.27
N PHE A 117 14.74 -14.67 0.89
CA PHE A 117 13.69 -15.33 1.70
C PHE A 117 13.33 -16.73 1.18
N ALA A 118 14.06 -17.27 0.20
CA ALA A 118 13.78 -18.57 -0.41
C ALA A 118 13.65 -19.73 0.60
N GLY A 119 14.37 -19.67 1.73
CA GLY A 119 14.31 -20.68 2.78
C GLY A 119 13.11 -20.56 3.72
N VAL A 120 12.25 -19.56 3.57
CA VAL A 120 11.08 -19.33 4.44
C VAL A 120 9.88 -20.07 3.87
N SER A 121 9.64 -21.28 4.36
CA SER A 121 8.54 -22.12 3.89
C SER A 121 7.19 -21.47 4.15
N GLY A 122 6.32 -21.48 3.13
CA GLY A 122 4.97 -20.92 3.22
C GLY A 122 4.87 -19.40 3.03
N LEU A 123 6.00 -18.69 2.86
CA LEU A 123 5.99 -17.24 2.65
C LEU A 123 5.29 -16.85 1.35
N LEU A 124 5.60 -17.55 0.28
CA LEU A 124 4.99 -17.36 -1.03
C LEU A 124 4.27 -18.63 -1.44
N THR A 125 3.02 -18.50 -1.87
CA THR A 125 2.21 -19.60 -2.38
C THR A 125 1.69 -19.23 -3.76
N LYS A 126 1.78 -20.14 -4.74
CA LYS A 126 1.24 -19.92 -6.08
C LYS A 126 -0.25 -19.59 -5.98
N ARG A 127 -0.65 -18.50 -6.61
CA ARG A 127 -2.05 -18.03 -6.57
C ARG A 127 -2.57 -17.74 -7.98
N GLY A 128 -1.85 -16.98 -8.80
CA GLY A 128 -2.34 -16.34 -10.00
C GLY A 128 -3.27 -15.17 -9.70
N VAL A 129 -3.42 -14.29 -10.68
CA VAL A 129 -4.42 -13.20 -10.67
C VAL A 129 -5.22 -13.29 -11.95
N LEU A 130 -6.53 -13.12 -11.83
CA LEU A 130 -7.47 -13.14 -12.94
C LEU A 130 -8.27 -11.84 -12.94
N TRP A 131 -7.96 -10.95 -13.88
CA TRP A 131 -8.67 -9.70 -14.10
C TRP A 131 -9.85 -9.95 -15.00
N ILE A 132 -11.06 -9.69 -14.52
CA ILE A 132 -12.30 -9.93 -15.27
C ILE A 132 -12.75 -8.66 -15.96
N VAL A 133 -12.93 -8.77 -17.27
CA VAL A 133 -13.56 -7.73 -18.07
C VAL A 133 -15.02 -8.11 -18.28
N SER A 134 -15.92 -7.32 -17.75
CA SER A 134 -17.36 -7.50 -17.92
C SER A 134 -17.84 -6.98 -19.29
N ILE A 135 -18.99 -7.44 -19.75
CA ILE A 135 -19.64 -6.91 -20.94
C ILE A 135 -19.87 -5.40 -20.77
N GLY A 136 -19.48 -4.61 -21.77
CA GLY A 136 -19.56 -3.15 -21.76
C GLY A 136 -18.28 -2.43 -21.31
N GLN A 137 -17.22 -3.17 -20.92
CA GLN A 137 -15.92 -2.63 -20.53
C GLN A 137 -14.85 -2.76 -21.63
N ASP A 138 -15.24 -2.66 -22.91
CA ASP A 138 -14.33 -2.91 -24.06
C ASP A 138 -13.07 -2.04 -24.02
N ALA A 139 -13.20 -0.76 -23.65
CA ALA A 139 -12.05 0.14 -23.54
C ALA A 139 -11.05 -0.26 -22.43
N ALA A 140 -11.50 -0.96 -21.40
CA ALA A 140 -10.63 -1.46 -20.35
C ALA A 140 -9.73 -2.60 -20.83
N VAL A 141 -10.20 -3.43 -21.78
CA VAL A 141 -9.37 -4.49 -22.38
C VAL A 141 -8.15 -3.91 -23.07
N GLU A 142 -8.34 -2.86 -23.88
CA GLU A 142 -7.23 -2.24 -24.61
C GLU A 142 -6.18 -1.65 -23.67
N ARG A 143 -6.62 -0.93 -22.63
CA ARG A 143 -5.70 -0.38 -21.61
C ARG A 143 -4.93 -1.49 -20.89
N ALA A 144 -5.64 -2.51 -20.42
CA ALA A 144 -5.04 -3.63 -19.69
C ALA A 144 -4.08 -4.45 -20.58
N LEU A 145 -4.41 -4.64 -21.87
CA LEU A 145 -3.50 -5.29 -22.82
C LEU A 145 -2.26 -4.44 -23.12
N ALA A 146 -2.40 -3.11 -23.18
CA ALA A 146 -1.26 -2.22 -23.33
C ALA A 146 -0.32 -2.35 -22.11
N ALA A 147 -0.85 -2.28 -20.89
CA ALA A 147 -0.09 -2.48 -19.66
C ALA A 147 0.55 -3.89 -19.59
N ALA A 148 -0.18 -4.92 -20.01
CA ALA A 148 0.34 -6.29 -20.04
C ALA A 148 1.52 -6.47 -21.00
N ARG A 149 1.54 -5.77 -22.16
CA ARG A 149 2.67 -5.80 -23.10
C ARG A 149 3.94 -5.16 -22.54
N GLU A 150 3.78 -4.19 -21.66
CA GLU A 150 4.89 -3.53 -20.95
C GLU A 150 5.31 -4.28 -19.68
N SER A 151 4.51 -5.25 -19.25
CA SER A 151 4.79 -6.03 -18.05
C SER A 151 5.99 -6.97 -18.28
N PRO A 152 6.91 -7.11 -17.31
CA PRO A 152 8.02 -8.05 -17.40
C PRO A 152 7.57 -9.52 -17.23
N VAL A 153 6.31 -9.75 -16.88
CA VAL A 153 5.75 -11.08 -16.64
C VAL A 153 4.72 -11.47 -17.71
N THR A 154 4.49 -12.75 -17.86
CA THR A 154 3.48 -13.27 -18.78
C THR A 154 2.08 -12.92 -18.25
N VAL A 155 1.29 -12.27 -19.09
CA VAL A 155 -0.13 -12.02 -18.90
C VAL A 155 -0.88 -12.53 -20.11
N ASP A 156 -1.74 -13.51 -19.92
CA ASP A 156 -2.49 -14.17 -20.98
C ASP A 156 -3.89 -13.54 -21.12
N LEU A 157 -4.29 -13.22 -22.36
CA LEU A 157 -5.68 -12.87 -22.65
C LEU A 157 -6.48 -14.16 -22.83
N LEU A 158 -7.51 -14.35 -22.03
CA LEU A 158 -8.35 -15.54 -22.02
C LEU A 158 -9.76 -15.24 -22.52
N ASP A 159 -10.33 -16.20 -23.26
CA ASP A 159 -11.76 -16.23 -23.53
C ASP A 159 -12.56 -16.60 -22.27
N PRO A 160 -13.87 -16.28 -22.22
CA PRO A 160 -14.69 -16.53 -21.03
C PRO A 160 -14.77 -18.00 -20.60
N GLY A 161 -14.67 -18.94 -21.54
CA GLY A 161 -14.69 -20.38 -21.26
C GLY A 161 -13.41 -20.81 -20.53
N THR A 162 -12.26 -20.36 -21.01
CA THR A 162 -10.95 -20.61 -20.39
C THR A 162 -10.86 -19.94 -19.02
N ALA A 163 -11.34 -18.68 -18.86
CA ALA A 163 -11.41 -18.01 -17.56
C ALA A 163 -12.26 -18.81 -16.55
N GLN A 164 -13.40 -19.38 -16.98
CA GLN A 164 -14.26 -20.19 -16.14
C GLN A 164 -13.59 -21.51 -15.73
N THR A 165 -12.65 -22.07 -16.49
CA THR A 165 -11.90 -23.26 -16.04
C THR A 165 -10.98 -22.95 -14.87
N LEU A 166 -10.45 -21.72 -14.80
CA LEU A 166 -9.60 -21.26 -13.68
C LEU A 166 -10.42 -20.86 -12.46
N CYS A 167 -11.57 -20.27 -12.67
CA CYS A 167 -12.50 -19.86 -11.62
C CYS A 167 -13.93 -20.34 -11.95
N PRO A 168 -14.29 -21.58 -11.58
CA PRO A 168 -15.52 -22.25 -12.03
C PRO A 168 -16.83 -21.58 -11.65
N VAL A 169 -16.79 -20.65 -10.73
CA VAL A 169 -17.98 -19.88 -10.28
C VAL A 169 -18.28 -18.67 -11.15
N LEU A 170 -17.42 -18.32 -12.12
CA LEU A 170 -17.68 -17.21 -13.03
C LEU A 170 -18.89 -17.48 -13.92
N ARG A 171 -19.72 -16.46 -14.11
CA ARG A 171 -20.80 -16.46 -15.11
C ARG A 171 -20.21 -16.11 -16.47
N ARG A 172 -20.01 -17.14 -17.29
CA ARG A 172 -19.42 -17.00 -18.63
C ARG A 172 -20.13 -15.97 -19.48
N GLU A 173 -21.44 -15.89 -19.38
CA GLU A 173 -22.30 -14.99 -20.14
C GLU A 173 -22.15 -13.52 -19.79
N LEU A 174 -21.54 -13.19 -18.66
CA LEU A 174 -21.26 -11.81 -18.21
C LEU A 174 -19.80 -11.42 -18.36
N CYS A 175 -18.93 -12.34 -18.71
CA CYS A 175 -17.52 -12.12 -18.94
C CYS A 175 -17.27 -11.85 -20.43
N LEU A 176 -16.66 -10.72 -20.77
CA LEU A 176 -16.22 -10.44 -22.14
C LEU A 176 -14.87 -11.10 -22.43
N ALA A 177 -13.93 -10.94 -21.51
CA ALA A 177 -12.58 -11.49 -21.56
C ALA A 177 -11.99 -11.55 -20.15
N ALA A 178 -10.85 -12.18 -19.98
CA ALA A 178 -10.06 -12.08 -18.76
C ALA A 178 -8.57 -11.96 -19.08
N LEU A 179 -7.81 -11.26 -18.21
CA LEU A 179 -6.35 -11.29 -18.25
C LEU A 179 -5.86 -12.12 -17.08
N HIS A 180 -4.93 -13.01 -17.34
CA HIS A 180 -4.40 -13.94 -16.34
C HIS A 180 -2.89 -13.79 -16.20
N GLU A 181 -2.44 -13.48 -14.99
CA GLU A 181 -1.04 -13.56 -14.57
C GLU A 181 -0.83 -14.86 -13.78
N PRO A 182 -0.38 -15.96 -14.43
CA PRO A 182 -0.21 -17.26 -13.74
C PRO A 182 0.93 -17.27 -12.74
N GLY A 183 1.87 -16.30 -12.87
CA GLY A 183 3.05 -16.15 -12.02
C GLY A 183 2.82 -15.41 -10.70
N ALA A 184 1.64 -14.83 -10.50
CA ALA A 184 1.32 -14.12 -9.27
C ALA A 184 1.27 -15.07 -8.06
N MET A 185 1.65 -14.58 -6.89
CA MET A 185 1.79 -15.37 -5.67
C MET A 185 1.07 -14.70 -4.50
N ALA A 186 0.41 -15.47 -3.66
CA ALA A 186 -0.05 -14.97 -2.35
C ALA A 186 1.16 -14.82 -1.42
N ILE A 187 1.17 -13.76 -0.63
CA ILE A 187 2.19 -13.49 0.41
C ILE A 187 1.55 -13.72 1.78
N ASP A 188 2.16 -14.57 2.61
CA ASP A 188 1.81 -14.62 4.03
C ASP A 188 2.38 -13.37 4.73
N VAL A 189 1.47 -12.42 4.98
CA VAL A 189 1.81 -11.09 5.52
C VAL A 189 2.40 -11.19 6.92
N ASP A 190 1.85 -12.03 7.77
CA ASP A 190 2.30 -12.23 9.15
C ASP A 190 3.69 -12.88 9.17
N LEU A 191 3.88 -13.89 8.34
CA LEU A 191 5.17 -14.56 8.20
C LEU A 191 6.24 -13.62 7.65
N LEU A 192 5.92 -12.80 6.62
CA LEU A 192 6.86 -11.82 6.07
C LEU A 192 7.30 -10.82 7.14
N GLN A 193 6.35 -10.25 7.87
CA GLN A 193 6.67 -9.29 8.93
C GLN A 193 7.47 -9.91 10.07
N ARG A 194 7.09 -11.10 10.52
CA ARG A 194 7.87 -11.83 11.53
C ARG A 194 9.30 -12.10 11.08
N GLU A 195 9.49 -12.47 9.80
CA GLU A 195 10.81 -12.70 9.23
C GLU A 195 11.64 -11.42 9.15
N TYR A 196 11.07 -10.29 8.76
CA TYR A 196 11.77 -9.00 8.82
C TYR A 196 12.26 -8.71 10.24
N LEU A 197 11.38 -8.79 11.21
CA LEU A 197 11.72 -8.46 12.60
C LEU A 197 12.65 -9.49 13.25
N ARG A 198 12.52 -10.78 12.90
CA ARG A 198 13.45 -11.81 13.35
C ARG A 198 14.88 -11.51 12.87
N ARG A 199 15.04 -11.17 11.59
CA ARG A 199 16.33 -10.79 11.00
C ARG A 199 16.85 -9.48 11.59
N ALA A 200 16.00 -8.46 11.75
CA ALA A 200 16.41 -7.22 12.41
C ALA A 200 16.93 -7.46 13.83
N ARG A 201 16.20 -8.26 14.63
CA ARG A 201 16.61 -8.63 15.99
C ARG A 201 17.91 -9.44 16.04
N SER A 202 18.18 -10.30 15.06
CA SER A 202 19.45 -11.01 15.00
C SER A 202 20.66 -10.09 14.78
N HIS A 203 20.43 -8.86 14.33
CA HIS A 203 21.41 -7.77 14.24
C HIS A 203 21.28 -6.75 15.36
N GLY A 204 20.54 -7.07 16.44
CA GLY A 204 20.46 -6.22 17.63
C GLY A 204 19.37 -5.15 17.61
N ALA A 205 18.48 -5.13 16.62
CA ALA A 205 17.37 -4.17 16.61
C ALA A 205 16.42 -4.39 17.79
N ALA A 206 16.04 -3.29 18.45
CA ALA A 206 15.03 -3.28 19.49
C ALA A 206 13.63 -3.04 18.89
N VAL A 207 12.61 -3.70 19.44
CA VAL A 207 11.21 -3.47 19.09
C VAL A 207 10.43 -3.21 20.37
N ARG A 208 9.75 -2.08 20.44
CA ARG A 208 8.95 -1.64 21.58
C ARG A 208 7.51 -1.45 21.15
N THR A 209 6.61 -2.20 21.74
CA THR A 209 5.16 -2.02 21.65
C THR A 209 4.66 -1.19 22.83
N ASN A 210 3.44 -0.64 22.79
CA ASN A 210 2.91 0.34 23.73
C ASN A 210 3.82 1.59 23.87
N ALA A 211 4.64 1.86 22.86
CA ALA A 211 5.63 2.93 22.82
C ALA A 211 5.17 4.05 21.86
N ARG A 212 3.96 4.56 22.09
CA ARG A 212 3.41 5.69 21.32
C ARG A 212 4.34 6.90 21.48
N VAL A 213 4.83 7.40 20.35
CA VAL A 213 5.58 8.66 20.31
C VAL A 213 4.60 9.79 20.60
N THR A 214 4.86 10.55 21.66
CA THR A 214 4.01 11.66 22.14
C THR A 214 4.64 13.03 21.95
N GLY A 215 5.91 13.07 21.55
CA GLY A 215 6.64 14.29 21.25
C GLY A 215 7.94 14.00 20.53
N ILE A 216 8.30 14.88 19.61
CA ILE A 216 9.53 14.82 18.82
C ILE A 216 10.20 16.18 18.88
N ARG A 217 11.50 16.19 19.10
CA ARG A 217 12.34 17.40 19.08
C ARG A 217 13.63 17.09 18.35
N HIS A 218 14.09 18.04 17.54
CA HIS A 218 15.38 18.03 16.88
C HIS A 218 16.22 19.22 17.36
N ASP A 219 17.41 18.91 17.88
CA ASP A 219 18.45 19.90 18.19
C ASP A 219 19.71 19.52 17.39
N ASP A 220 20.72 18.95 18.02
CA ASP A 220 21.88 18.29 17.41
C ASP A 220 21.57 16.83 17.02
N GLN A 221 20.58 16.26 17.68
CA GLN A 221 20.02 14.93 17.43
C GLN A 221 18.51 14.94 17.62
N TRP A 222 17.87 13.86 17.21
CA TRP A 222 16.45 13.64 17.45
C TRP A 222 16.21 13.09 18.85
N TYR A 223 15.19 13.60 19.51
CA TYR A 223 14.67 13.14 20.80
C TYR A 223 13.19 12.79 20.62
N LEU A 224 12.87 11.51 20.83
CA LEU A 224 11.50 10.99 20.73
C LEU A 224 11.04 10.59 22.11
N ALA A 225 10.03 11.27 22.63
CA ALA A 225 9.39 10.91 23.89
C ALA A 225 8.29 9.89 23.65
N THR A 226 8.27 8.83 24.46
CA THR A 226 7.16 7.90 24.58
C THR A 226 6.54 7.98 25.96
N ASN A 227 5.58 7.12 26.30
CA ASN A 227 4.95 7.14 27.62
C ASN A 227 5.94 6.81 28.76
N ASP A 228 6.99 6.03 28.50
CA ASP A 228 7.85 5.43 29.49
C ASP A 228 9.35 5.68 29.27
N MET A 229 9.73 6.19 28.09
CA MET A 229 11.14 6.41 27.76
C MET A 229 11.34 7.57 26.80
N THR A 230 12.58 8.06 26.73
CA THR A 230 13.04 8.94 25.66
C THR A 230 14.10 8.22 24.83
N VAL A 231 13.94 8.23 23.51
CA VAL A 231 14.91 7.74 22.54
C VAL A 231 15.68 8.91 21.97
N ARG A 232 17.02 8.79 21.92
CA ARG A 232 17.91 9.72 21.21
C ARG A 232 18.48 9.00 19.99
N CYS A 233 18.44 9.65 18.80
CA CYS A 233 18.95 9.06 17.59
C CYS A 233 19.41 10.11 16.58
N THR A 234 20.19 9.66 15.59
CA THR A 234 20.68 10.51 14.49
C THR A 234 19.62 10.59 13.37
N HIS A 235 18.90 9.51 13.10
CA HIS A 235 17.91 9.43 12.03
C HIS A 235 16.55 9.01 12.59
N VAL A 236 15.49 9.59 12.04
CA VAL A 236 14.09 9.16 12.25
C VAL A 236 13.54 8.59 10.94
N VAL A 237 12.90 7.43 10.99
CA VAL A 237 12.11 6.89 9.91
C VAL A 237 10.64 6.95 10.28
N ASN A 238 9.87 7.75 9.56
CA ASN A 238 8.43 7.87 9.73
C ASN A 238 7.71 6.80 8.90
N ALA A 239 7.39 5.68 9.55
CA ALA A 239 6.67 4.53 9.01
C ALA A 239 5.27 4.39 9.64
N ALA A 240 4.66 5.52 10.08
CA ALA A 240 3.44 5.56 10.87
C ALA A 240 2.14 5.39 10.03
N GLY A 241 2.24 4.96 8.76
CA GLY A 241 1.08 4.66 7.93
C GLY A 241 0.15 5.86 7.77
N ALA A 242 -1.11 5.73 8.17
CA ALA A 242 -2.09 6.80 8.08
C ALA A 242 -1.75 8.02 8.96
N TRP A 243 -1.00 7.82 10.04
CA TRP A 243 -0.59 8.88 10.98
C TRP A 243 0.72 9.58 10.59
N ALA A 244 1.29 9.28 9.42
CA ALA A 244 2.61 9.79 9.08
C ALA A 244 2.65 11.33 8.95
N ASP A 245 1.61 11.97 8.47
CA ASP A 245 1.53 13.44 8.44
C ASP A 245 1.43 14.05 9.86
N GLU A 246 0.73 13.40 10.77
CA GLU A 246 0.66 13.83 12.19
C GLU A 246 2.04 13.73 12.87
N VAL A 247 2.79 12.67 12.58
CA VAL A 247 4.16 12.48 13.08
C VAL A 247 5.10 13.57 12.53
N ALA A 248 4.96 13.93 11.25
CA ALA A 248 5.75 15.03 10.68
C ALA A 248 5.43 16.39 11.34
N ILE A 249 4.15 16.68 11.53
CA ILE A 249 3.72 17.88 12.25
C ILE A 249 4.31 17.91 13.69
N MET A 250 4.28 16.76 14.37
CA MET A 250 4.88 16.63 15.71
C MET A 250 6.40 16.89 15.69
N ALA A 251 7.09 16.54 14.62
CA ALA A 251 8.50 16.81 14.38
C ALA A 251 8.79 18.26 13.93
N GLY A 252 7.78 19.11 13.77
CA GLY A 252 7.91 20.48 13.27
C GLY A 252 8.11 20.56 11.74
N LEU A 253 7.83 19.47 11.01
CA LEU A 253 7.97 19.38 9.58
C LEU A 253 6.62 19.57 8.86
N ARG A 254 6.67 19.86 7.57
CA ARG A 254 5.46 19.98 6.76
C ARG A 254 4.91 18.59 6.43
N PRO A 255 3.58 18.38 6.54
CA PRO A 255 2.96 17.17 6.04
C PRO A 255 3.10 17.09 4.51
N ILE A 256 3.12 15.87 3.98
CA ILE A 256 3.20 15.64 2.52
C ILE A 256 1.83 15.47 1.86
N GLY A 257 0.73 15.62 2.61
CA GLY A 257 -0.63 15.57 2.11
C GLY A 257 -1.12 14.15 1.86
N LEU A 258 -0.88 13.26 2.79
CA LEU A 258 -1.35 11.87 2.72
C LEU A 258 -2.88 11.79 2.89
N THR A 259 -3.50 10.96 2.05
CA THR A 259 -4.94 10.70 2.10
C THR A 259 -5.18 9.24 2.50
N PRO A 260 -5.62 8.97 3.74
CA PRO A 260 -6.08 7.65 4.13
C PRO A 260 -7.42 7.33 3.45
N LEU A 261 -7.51 6.17 2.81
CA LEU A 261 -8.72 5.67 2.17
C LEU A 261 -9.13 4.35 2.84
N ARG A 262 -10.38 4.27 3.29
CA ARG A 262 -10.92 3.05 3.89
C ARG A 262 -11.07 1.97 2.82
N ARG A 263 -10.66 0.75 3.16
CA ARG A 263 -10.80 -0.45 2.37
C ARG A 263 -11.43 -1.54 3.23
N THR A 264 -12.61 -1.99 2.82
CA THR A 264 -13.40 -3.03 3.49
C THR A 264 -13.10 -4.41 2.91
N ALA A 265 -13.02 -5.41 3.78
CA ALA A 265 -12.93 -6.81 3.41
C ALA A 265 -13.76 -7.68 4.36
N PHE A 266 -14.20 -8.83 3.87
CA PHE A 266 -14.98 -9.78 4.66
C PHE A 266 -14.69 -11.23 4.28
N LEU A 267 -14.96 -12.14 5.20
CA LEU A 267 -14.86 -13.59 4.99
C LEU A 267 -16.25 -14.21 4.88
N PHE A 268 -16.37 -15.15 3.96
CA PHE A 268 -17.56 -15.95 3.77
C PHE A 268 -17.22 -17.42 3.52
N PRO A 269 -18.16 -18.37 3.73
CA PRO A 269 -17.92 -19.76 3.46
C PRO A 269 -17.56 -20.02 2.00
N ALA A 270 -16.55 -20.84 1.77
CA ALA A 270 -16.24 -21.32 0.43
C ALA A 270 -17.40 -22.18 -0.13
N PRO A 271 -17.56 -22.21 -1.45
CA PRO A 271 -18.55 -23.09 -2.06
C PRO A 271 -18.27 -24.57 -1.74
N GLY A 272 -19.32 -25.36 -1.60
CA GLY A 272 -19.16 -26.79 -1.35
C GLY A 272 -18.45 -27.52 -2.49
N GLY A 273 -17.80 -28.65 -2.16
CA GLY A 273 -17.13 -29.51 -3.14
C GLY A 273 -15.59 -29.40 -3.17
N GLY A 274 -14.99 -28.41 -2.47
CA GLY A 274 -13.54 -28.23 -2.45
C GLY A 274 -12.98 -27.63 -3.78
N GLY A 275 -11.64 -27.54 -3.85
CA GLY A 275 -10.94 -27.08 -5.05
C GLY A 275 -10.81 -25.56 -5.20
N HIS A 276 -11.51 -24.78 -4.37
CA HIS A 276 -11.42 -23.33 -4.37
C HIS A 276 -10.02 -22.81 -3.99
N GLU A 277 -9.24 -23.59 -3.27
CA GLU A 277 -7.89 -23.23 -2.83
C GLU A 277 -6.93 -22.95 -3.99
N SER A 278 -7.22 -23.52 -5.16
CA SER A 278 -6.44 -23.35 -6.39
C SER A 278 -6.92 -22.17 -7.25
N TRP A 279 -8.03 -21.52 -6.90
CA TRP A 279 -8.53 -20.40 -7.70
C TRP A 279 -7.59 -19.20 -7.62
N PRO A 280 -7.43 -18.45 -8.72
CA PRO A 280 -6.69 -17.20 -8.70
C PRO A 280 -7.41 -16.14 -7.85
N CYS A 281 -6.68 -15.13 -7.38
CA CYS A 281 -7.28 -13.90 -6.93
C CYS A 281 -8.03 -13.28 -8.12
N THR A 282 -9.34 -13.17 -8.02
CA THR A 282 -10.23 -12.73 -9.11
C THR A 282 -10.69 -11.32 -8.83
N ILE A 283 -10.42 -10.40 -9.76
CA ILE A 283 -10.55 -8.95 -9.59
C ILE A 283 -11.32 -8.39 -10.78
N GLY A 284 -12.23 -7.45 -10.59
CA GLY A 284 -12.79 -6.64 -11.69
C GLY A 284 -11.70 -5.78 -12.33
N ILE A 285 -11.76 -5.60 -13.66
CA ILE A 285 -10.72 -4.87 -14.41
C ILE A 285 -10.58 -3.40 -13.96
N ASP A 286 -11.63 -2.80 -13.44
CA ASP A 286 -11.62 -1.44 -12.88
C ASP A 286 -11.25 -1.42 -11.38
N GLU A 287 -10.78 -2.53 -10.82
CA GLU A 287 -10.40 -2.71 -9.41
C GLU A 287 -11.50 -2.34 -8.39
N ASP A 288 -12.75 -2.50 -8.78
CA ASP A 288 -13.92 -2.10 -8.00
C ASP A 288 -14.57 -3.25 -7.20
N TRP A 289 -14.06 -4.45 -7.30
CA TRP A 289 -14.35 -5.64 -6.48
C TRP A 289 -13.26 -6.70 -6.66
N TYR A 290 -13.09 -7.56 -5.65
CA TYR A 290 -12.29 -8.77 -5.77
C TYR A 290 -12.74 -9.84 -4.78
N PHE A 291 -12.39 -11.08 -5.07
CA PHE A 291 -12.45 -12.19 -4.13
C PHE A 291 -11.30 -13.16 -4.35
N GLU A 292 -10.93 -13.87 -3.29
CA GLU A 292 -9.88 -14.87 -3.36
C GLU A 292 -10.06 -15.96 -2.30
N PRO A 293 -9.42 -17.13 -2.47
CA PRO A 293 -9.33 -18.14 -1.42
C PRO A 293 -8.60 -17.62 -0.18
N TYR A 294 -9.15 -17.93 1.00
CA TYR A 294 -8.56 -17.58 2.28
C TYR A 294 -8.60 -18.80 3.22
N GLY A 295 -7.63 -19.72 3.08
CA GLY A 295 -7.67 -21.01 3.71
C GLY A 295 -8.96 -21.77 3.32
N PRO A 296 -9.75 -22.25 4.30
CA PRO A 296 -11.01 -22.95 4.03
C PRO A 296 -12.18 -22.00 3.71
N LEU A 297 -11.95 -20.72 3.65
CA LEU A 297 -12.94 -19.66 3.40
C LEU A 297 -12.62 -18.92 2.10
N MET A 298 -13.48 -17.97 1.77
CA MET A 298 -13.25 -16.96 0.74
C MET A 298 -13.19 -15.58 1.39
N LEU A 299 -12.33 -14.72 0.85
CA LEU A 299 -12.28 -13.31 1.15
C LEU A 299 -12.93 -12.54 0.01
N GLY A 300 -13.71 -11.50 0.32
CA GLY A 300 -14.31 -10.58 -0.64
C GLY A 300 -14.17 -9.13 -0.23
N SER A 301 -14.22 -8.23 -1.21
CA SER A 301 -14.15 -6.78 -1.03
C SER A 301 -14.83 -6.06 -2.20
N ASN A 302 -15.47 -4.92 -1.94
CA ASN A 302 -15.92 -3.99 -2.99
C ASN A 302 -14.83 -3.02 -3.44
N ALA A 303 -13.61 -3.23 -2.95
CA ALA A 303 -12.46 -2.42 -3.26
C ALA A 303 -12.68 -0.90 -3.02
N ASP A 304 -13.49 -0.55 -2.00
CA ASP A 304 -13.82 0.81 -1.60
C ASP A 304 -12.60 1.69 -1.32
N GLU A 305 -12.73 2.99 -1.62
CA GLU A 305 -11.71 4.01 -1.36
C GLU A 305 -12.36 5.26 -0.76
N HIS A 306 -13.12 5.09 0.31
CA HIS A 306 -13.74 6.21 1.01
C HIS A 306 -12.70 6.97 1.83
N PRO A 307 -12.52 8.30 1.61
CA PRO A 307 -11.63 9.11 2.41
C PRO A 307 -12.01 9.06 3.90
N ASP A 308 -11.00 8.90 4.74
CA ASP A 308 -11.17 8.83 6.20
C ASP A 308 -10.00 9.54 6.89
N VAL A 309 -10.09 9.69 8.21
CA VAL A 309 -9.02 10.23 9.05
C VAL A 309 -8.22 9.10 9.69
N PRO A 310 -6.97 9.36 10.14
CA PRO A 310 -6.20 8.38 10.89
C PRO A 310 -6.94 7.94 12.16
N ARG A 311 -7.45 6.70 12.17
CA ARG A 311 -8.17 6.09 13.28
C ARG A 311 -8.22 4.57 13.15
N ASP A 312 -8.70 3.87 14.16
CA ASP A 312 -9.05 2.46 14.07
C ASP A 312 -10.40 2.32 13.35
N VAL A 313 -10.33 2.12 12.02
CA VAL A 313 -11.52 2.05 11.16
C VAL A 313 -12.21 0.69 11.26
N ARG A 314 -13.53 0.69 11.00
CA ARG A 314 -14.36 -0.51 10.90
C ARG A 314 -15.00 -0.60 9.53
N ALA A 315 -15.33 -1.81 9.11
CA ALA A 315 -16.15 -2.04 7.93
C ALA A 315 -17.55 -1.44 8.15
N GLU A 316 -18.11 -0.87 7.09
CA GLU A 316 -19.51 -0.49 7.06
C GLU A 316 -20.33 -1.56 6.33
N ASP A 317 -21.53 -1.84 6.83
CA ASP A 317 -22.39 -2.89 6.28
C ASP A 317 -22.77 -2.64 4.82
N ILE A 318 -22.85 -1.36 4.43
CA ILE A 318 -23.14 -0.98 3.04
C ILE A 318 -22.01 -1.41 2.10
N ASP A 319 -20.74 -1.23 2.48
CA ASP A 319 -19.59 -1.63 1.66
C ASP A 319 -19.56 -3.15 1.46
N VAL A 320 -19.92 -3.90 2.51
CA VAL A 320 -20.02 -5.36 2.45
C VAL A 320 -21.18 -5.80 1.55
N ALA A 321 -22.33 -5.12 1.64
CA ALA A 321 -23.49 -5.43 0.81
C ALA A 321 -23.20 -5.17 -0.68
N GLU A 322 -22.57 -4.05 -1.02
CA GLU A 322 -22.14 -3.73 -2.38
C GLU A 322 -21.15 -4.76 -2.93
N ALA A 323 -20.18 -5.18 -2.10
CA ALA A 323 -19.24 -6.23 -2.51
C ALA A 323 -19.96 -7.56 -2.80
N ILE A 324 -20.91 -7.94 -1.95
CA ILE A 324 -21.70 -9.16 -2.15
C ILE A 324 -22.52 -9.06 -3.44
N GLU A 325 -23.13 -7.92 -3.72
CA GLU A 325 -23.89 -7.68 -4.94
C GLU A 325 -23.01 -7.82 -6.18
N LYS A 326 -21.88 -7.10 -6.24
CA LYS A 326 -20.92 -7.15 -7.36
C LYS A 326 -20.40 -8.57 -7.61
N ILE A 327 -19.93 -9.24 -6.56
CA ILE A 327 -19.39 -10.60 -6.66
C ILE A 327 -20.50 -11.60 -7.07
N SER A 328 -21.69 -11.51 -6.51
CA SER A 328 -22.80 -12.41 -6.83
C SER A 328 -23.35 -12.16 -8.23
N THR A 329 -23.20 -10.95 -8.77
CA THR A 329 -23.60 -10.63 -10.15
C THR A 329 -22.71 -11.36 -11.15
N ILE A 330 -21.38 -11.27 -11.02
CA ILE A 330 -20.42 -11.86 -11.95
C ILE A 330 -20.16 -13.36 -11.70
N THR A 331 -20.61 -13.89 -10.57
CA THR A 331 -20.40 -15.30 -10.17
C THR A 331 -21.69 -16.02 -9.83
N THR A 332 -21.63 -17.34 -9.69
CA THR A 332 -22.70 -18.19 -9.14
C THR A 332 -22.63 -18.31 -7.62
N LEU A 333 -21.73 -17.58 -6.95
CA LEU A 333 -21.60 -17.60 -5.51
C LEU A 333 -22.86 -17.06 -4.84
N SER A 334 -23.38 -17.82 -3.86
CA SER A 334 -24.49 -17.40 -3.02
C SER A 334 -23.98 -17.03 -1.64
N ILE A 335 -23.61 -15.77 -1.46
CA ILE A 335 -23.02 -15.27 -0.20
C ILE A 335 -24.15 -14.91 0.77
N ARG A 336 -24.59 -15.88 1.58
CA ARG A 336 -25.70 -15.71 2.54
C ARG A 336 -25.25 -15.37 3.95
N ARG A 337 -23.96 -15.51 4.25
CA ARG A 337 -23.41 -15.31 5.58
C ARG A 337 -22.02 -14.72 5.51
N VAL A 338 -21.84 -13.59 6.17
CA VAL A 338 -20.52 -13.00 6.49
C VAL A 338 -20.08 -13.57 7.84
N LEU A 339 -18.87 -14.12 7.88
CA LEU A 339 -18.28 -14.71 9.09
C LEU A 339 -17.47 -13.71 9.89
N LYS A 340 -16.79 -12.82 9.18
CA LYS A 340 -15.98 -11.74 9.74
C LYS A 340 -15.91 -10.62 8.74
N GLN A 341 -15.89 -9.38 9.20
CA GLN A 341 -15.64 -8.20 8.38
C GLN A 341 -14.70 -7.24 9.10
N TRP A 342 -13.91 -6.50 8.34
CA TRP A 342 -12.98 -5.50 8.86
C TRP A 342 -12.69 -4.46 7.78
N ALA A 343 -12.10 -3.33 8.20
CA ALA A 343 -11.55 -2.35 7.28
C ALA A 343 -10.14 -1.94 7.69
N GLY A 344 -9.37 -1.45 6.73
CA GLY A 344 -8.05 -0.85 6.92
C GLY A 344 -7.94 0.48 6.18
N LEU A 345 -6.94 1.28 6.50
CA LEU A 345 -6.64 2.52 5.81
C LEU A 345 -5.51 2.31 4.80
N ARG A 346 -5.82 2.34 3.51
CA ARG A 346 -4.83 2.47 2.44
C ARG A 346 -4.49 3.94 2.30
N THR A 347 -3.26 4.30 2.61
CA THR A 347 -2.86 5.72 2.65
C THR A 347 -2.04 6.05 1.42
N PHE A 348 -2.49 7.05 0.67
CA PHE A 348 -1.89 7.45 -0.59
C PHE A 348 -1.32 8.87 -0.51
N ALA A 349 -0.25 9.10 -1.25
CA ALA A 349 0.15 10.43 -1.66
C ALA A 349 -0.66 10.88 -2.89
N ALA A 350 -0.57 12.16 -3.27
CA ALA A 350 -1.39 12.73 -4.35
C ALA A 350 -1.20 12.03 -5.71
N ASP A 351 0.00 11.54 -6.00
CA ASP A 351 0.34 10.79 -7.22
C ASP A 351 0.12 9.28 -7.08
N ARG A 352 -0.40 8.84 -5.94
CA ARG A 352 -0.65 7.45 -5.58
C ARG A 352 0.60 6.55 -5.51
N LEU A 353 1.79 7.13 -5.52
CA LEU A 353 3.05 6.39 -5.39
C LEU A 353 3.59 6.41 -3.95
N PRO A 354 4.36 5.38 -3.54
CA PRO A 354 5.04 5.36 -2.25
C PRO A 354 5.99 6.54 -2.06
N VAL A 355 6.10 7.03 -0.84
CA VAL A 355 7.05 8.08 -0.45
C VAL A 355 8.13 7.46 0.43
N VAL A 356 9.34 7.33 -0.09
CA VAL A 356 10.48 6.74 0.63
C VAL A 356 11.74 7.57 0.41
N GLY A 357 12.33 8.06 1.50
CA GLY A 357 13.56 8.87 1.44
C GLY A 357 13.56 10.02 2.41
N PRO A 358 14.62 10.87 2.37
CA PRO A 358 14.77 11.99 3.28
C PRO A 358 13.73 13.08 3.05
N ASP A 359 13.37 13.78 4.12
CA ASP A 359 12.60 15.02 4.02
C ASP A 359 13.44 16.11 3.33
N ARG A 360 12.78 17.01 2.60
CA ARG A 360 13.45 18.05 1.83
C ARG A 360 14.14 19.10 2.70
N THR A 361 13.60 19.36 3.88
CA THR A 361 14.09 20.40 4.81
C THR A 361 14.92 19.82 5.94
N GLU A 362 14.75 18.51 6.22
CA GLU A 362 15.44 17.83 7.31
C GLU A 362 15.93 16.45 6.82
N PRO A 363 17.15 16.36 6.27
CA PRO A 363 17.66 15.14 5.62
C PRO A 363 17.82 13.94 6.56
N THR A 364 17.79 14.14 7.87
CA THR A 364 17.87 13.06 8.87
C THR A 364 16.50 12.52 9.29
N PHE A 365 15.41 13.14 8.80
CA PHE A 365 14.05 12.61 8.89
C PHE A 365 13.69 11.93 7.55
N HIS A 366 13.33 10.68 7.62
CA HIS A 366 13.03 9.87 6.43
C HIS A 366 11.56 9.46 6.41
N TRP A 367 10.93 9.62 5.26
CA TRP A 367 9.60 9.10 5.00
C TRP A 367 9.66 7.63 4.59
N TYR A 368 8.72 6.84 5.06
CA TYR A 368 8.38 5.52 4.54
C TYR A 368 6.86 5.36 4.65
N ALA A 369 6.14 6.07 3.82
CA ALA A 369 4.70 6.28 3.90
C ALA A 369 4.04 6.29 2.52
N GLY A 370 2.73 6.49 2.46
CA GLY A 370 1.99 6.58 1.20
C GLY A 370 1.95 5.28 0.41
N LEU A 371 2.06 4.12 1.06
CA LEU A 371 2.19 2.82 0.39
C LEU A 371 0.91 2.32 -0.31
N GLY A 372 -0.21 3.00 -0.09
CA GLY A 372 -1.48 2.69 -0.72
C GLY A 372 -1.90 1.24 -0.53
N GLY A 373 -2.28 0.59 -1.65
CA GLY A 373 -2.60 -0.83 -1.71
C GLY A 373 -1.40 -1.75 -1.93
N PHE A 374 -0.20 -1.21 -2.10
CA PHE A 374 0.97 -1.92 -2.62
C PHE A 374 2.03 -2.26 -1.55
N GLY A 375 1.83 -1.79 -0.32
CA GLY A 375 2.85 -1.81 0.73
C GLY A 375 3.45 -3.18 1.02
N ILE A 376 2.66 -4.24 1.06
CA ILE A 376 3.17 -5.59 1.36
C ILE A 376 4.11 -6.06 0.26
N MET A 377 3.66 -6.02 -1.01
CA MET A 377 4.42 -6.57 -2.13
C MET A 377 5.64 -5.71 -2.52
N THR A 378 5.64 -4.40 -2.21
CA THR A 378 6.76 -3.49 -2.51
C THR A 378 7.72 -3.31 -1.34
N SER A 379 7.35 -3.74 -0.12
CA SER A 379 8.14 -3.50 1.10
C SER A 379 9.58 -4.05 1.03
N PRO A 380 9.89 -5.19 0.39
CA PRO A 380 11.27 -5.66 0.29
C PRO A 380 12.16 -4.67 -0.47
N ALA A 381 11.72 -4.22 -1.65
CA ALA A 381 12.47 -3.28 -2.48
C ALA A 381 12.56 -1.89 -1.81
N LEU A 382 11.44 -1.40 -1.28
CA LEU A 382 11.40 -0.09 -0.62
C LEU A 382 12.23 -0.05 0.66
N GLY A 383 12.32 -1.17 1.41
CA GLY A 383 13.21 -1.28 2.55
C GLY A 383 14.69 -1.09 2.15
N ARG A 384 15.11 -1.69 1.02
CA ARG A 384 16.47 -1.51 0.47
C ARG A 384 16.69 -0.07 0.00
N VAL A 385 15.73 0.51 -0.71
CA VAL A 385 15.79 1.92 -1.14
C VAL A 385 15.95 2.84 0.08
N LEU A 386 15.19 2.62 1.15
CA LEU A 386 15.32 3.39 2.38
C LEU A 386 16.72 3.25 3.00
N ALA A 387 17.23 2.01 3.10
CA ALA A 387 18.54 1.76 3.68
C ALA A 387 19.64 2.47 2.89
N ASP A 388 19.60 2.41 1.57
CA ASP A 388 20.54 3.13 0.71
C ASP A 388 20.49 4.65 0.97
N ARG A 389 19.30 5.23 1.16
CA ARG A 389 19.12 6.67 1.46
C ARG A 389 19.59 7.08 2.84
N VAL A 390 19.47 6.21 3.85
CA VAL A 390 19.93 6.48 5.20
C VAL A 390 21.45 6.33 5.31
N LEU A 391 22.03 5.34 4.63
CA LEU A 391 23.46 5.00 4.72
C LEU A 391 24.35 5.86 3.81
N THR A 392 23.87 6.22 2.63
CA THR A 392 24.56 7.16 1.73
C THR A 392 24.08 8.57 2.05
N ARG A 393 24.98 9.41 2.62
CA ARG A 393 24.69 10.87 2.67
C ARG A 393 24.49 11.33 1.24
N PRO A 394 23.31 11.86 0.87
CA PRO A 394 23.16 12.44 -0.46
C PRO A 394 24.18 13.57 -0.61
N ASP A 395 25.02 13.51 -1.63
CA ASP A 395 25.73 14.70 -2.09
C ASP A 395 24.66 15.66 -2.59
N PRO A 396 24.51 16.87 -2.02
CA PRO A 396 23.50 17.84 -2.47
C PRO A 396 23.73 18.31 -3.92
N ALA A 397 24.84 17.94 -4.57
CA ALA A 397 25.21 18.32 -5.93
C ALA A 397 24.93 17.22 -6.98
N GLU A 398 24.61 15.98 -6.62
CA GLU A 398 24.27 14.95 -7.61
C GLU A 398 22.75 14.77 -7.72
N PRO A 399 22.17 14.93 -8.94
CA PRO A 399 20.82 14.46 -9.21
C PRO A 399 20.86 12.94 -9.16
N THR A 400 20.44 12.38 -8.02
CA THR A 400 20.39 10.93 -7.84
C THR A 400 19.30 10.33 -8.74
N SER A 401 19.71 9.55 -9.72
CA SER A 401 18.90 8.85 -10.73
C SER A 401 18.05 7.70 -10.18
N ALA A 402 17.46 7.85 -9.01
CA ALA A 402 16.52 6.91 -8.41
C ALA A 402 15.60 7.60 -7.38
N THR A 403 15.00 8.70 -7.78
CA THR A 403 14.01 9.44 -6.98
C THR A 403 12.63 8.90 -7.26
N TRP A 404 12.29 7.78 -6.65
CA TRP A 404 10.94 7.20 -6.75
C TRP A 404 9.83 8.08 -6.16
N ALA A 405 10.15 9.19 -5.52
CA ALA A 405 9.13 10.00 -4.90
C ALA A 405 9.39 11.51 -4.87
N THR A 406 10.59 12.00 -5.17
CA THR A 406 10.87 13.44 -5.05
C THR A 406 11.10 14.14 -6.39
N GLU A 407 11.55 13.46 -7.44
CA GLU A 407 11.77 14.09 -8.76
C GLU A 407 10.51 14.14 -9.63
N SER A 408 9.64 13.13 -9.58
CA SER A 408 8.32 13.20 -10.24
C SER A 408 7.37 14.22 -9.60
N ARG A 409 7.68 14.73 -8.41
CA ARG A 409 6.92 15.77 -7.70
C ARG A 409 7.45 17.18 -7.89
N GLY A 410 8.01 17.50 -9.03
CA GLY A 410 8.34 18.87 -9.43
C GLY A 410 7.16 19.85 -9.46
N MET A 411 6.03 19.48 -8.83
CA MET A 411 4.82 20.30 -8.73
C MET A 411 4.27 20.36 -7.31
N TYR A 412 5.08 20.77 -6.34
CA TYR A 412 4.52 21.59 -5.27
C TYR A 412 4.59 23.03 -5.77
N ASN A 413 3.52 23.47 -6.41
CA ASN A 413 3.32 24.85 -6.77
C ASN A 413 3.59 25.73 -5.55
N ASP A 414 4.51 26.68 -5.72
CA ASP A 414 4.51 27.96 -5.04
C ASP A 414 3.16 28.65 -5.34
N ARG A 415 2.17 28.49 -4.47
CA ARG A 415 1.01 29.37 -4.31
C ARG A 415 0.51 29.32 -2.87
#